data_71958682b99aa678268f07c242392f20
#
_entry.id   71958682b99aa678268f07c242392f20
#
_cell.length_a   1.000
_cell.length_b   1.000
_cell.length_c   1.000
_cell.angle_alpha   90.00
_cell.angle_beta   90.00
_cell.angle_gamma   90.00
#
_symmetry.space_group_name_H-M   'P 1'
#
loop_
_entity.id
_entity.type
_entity.pdbx_description
1 polymer ?
#
loop_
_entity_poly.entity_id
_entity_poly.type
_entity_poly.pdbx_seq_one_letter_code
_entity_poly.pdbx_strand_id
1 'polypeptide(L)'
;VDKQIGSGAYKLTLVSESITPWENDLVSHDATAKEYIVINSTPGGLKKAITAANKDYTKIKNLKITGEINAKDFYFMRDSMDILQALNLKDVRIIGTNEHVNDGWSDCINKDDQIPHFAFNGTGRQGKKSLNYLVLPDRLKSIGTRAFFGCEYLSGSLTIPEGVTEIQQGAFTACKSLTGSLSLPSTLVYIGNDDQSNHEDIDYSCGTFAGCGFVGELNIPEGVKEIRGYAFDNCKGFYGNLKLPNNLEKLGERSFFLCKNLTGSLSIPQKIKIIPNECFNGCGFDGTLTLPNGITSIGNSAFGDCHFKGELSLPKDLRIINNYVFYNNDFSGELKLPKNISVIGEKAFAYNWRLMGTLEFPEGIQSIGAGAFAHCRSLEGLIFPESLENIRWESSWSEDGGAFQGCYGINSIVCKGDLPAYVQTGAFEGVAKDNFTLEVPESAISQYQAAPGWCDFKRIAAHHELVCRPSVACALSTEHKQKLVINAEGEWEVASKPDWCEVSPASGNKKTEVTLTIKGMAKNADSRDGKVVFRLKDKDYTHECSVSQYGYEYGEDEWITLQKATKG
;
A
#
# COMPACT_ATOMS: atom_id res chain seq x y z
N VAL A 1 33.00 -17.34 -13.04
CA VAL A 1 33.22 -16.08 -12.30
C VAL A 1 34.48 -15.49 -12.87
N ASP A 2 34.33 -14.54 -13.77
CA ASP A 2 35.47 -13.86 -14.34
C ASP A 2 35.82 -12.60 -13.56
N LYS A 3 37.11 -12.35 -13.50
CA LYS A 3 37.73 -11.35 -12.70
C LYS A 3 37.53 -9.96 -13.30
N GLN A 4 37.30 -9.01 -12.45
CA GLN A 4 37.21 -7.61 -12.70
C GLN A 4 38.32 -7.02 -13.59
N ILE A 5 37.93 -6.13 -14.43
CA ILE A 5 38.89 -5.29 -15.16
C ILE A 5 38.41 -3.84 -15.13
N GLY A 6 39.14 -3.00 -14.39
CA GLY A 6 39.00 -1.54 -14.37
C GLY A 6 37.78 -1.03 -13.61
N SER A 7 37.95 -0.02 -12.78
CA SER A 7 36.92 0.81 -12.11
C SER A 7 35.74 0.12 -11.42
N GLY A 8 35.91 -1.05 -10.88
CA GLY A 8 34.92 -1.63 -9.94
C GLY A 8 33.70 -2.33 -10.55
N ALA A 9 33.63 -2.51 -11.86
CA ALA A 9 32.53 -3.26 -12.47
C ALA A 9 32.82 -4.77 -12.51
N TYR A 10 31.86 -5.56 -12.10
CA TYR A 10 31.89 -7.02 -12.17
C TYR A 10 30.91 -7.50 -13.24
N LYS A 11 31.39 -8.38 -14.15
CA LYS A 11 30.53 -9.08 -15.09
C LYS A 11 30.30 -10.50 -14.59
N LEU A 12 29.10 -10.79 -14.11
CA LEU A 12 28.64 -12.15 -13.84
C LEU A 12 28.16 -12.75 -15.17
N THR A 13 28.89 -13.68 -15.72
CA THR A 13 28.40 -14.53 -16.82
C THR A 13 27.91 -15.82 -16.20
N LEU A 14 26.59 -15.94 -16.04
CA LEU A 14 25.97 -17.24 -15.80
C LEU A 14 26.07 -18.04 -17.09
N VAL A 15 26.95 -19.04 -17.11
CA VAL A 15 26.87 -20.11 -18.10
C VAL A 15 25.68 -20.96 -17.65
N SER A 16 24.55 -20.82 -18.33
CA SER A 16 23.46 -21.76 -18.17
C SER A 16 23.89 -23.05 -18.85
N GLU A 17 24.45 -23.97 -18.11
CA GLU A 17 24.21 -25.36 -18.45
C GLU A 17 22.71 -25.57 -18.31
N SER A 18 22.09 -26.10 -19.36
CA SER A 18 20.67 -26.44 -19.38
C SER A 18 20.38 -27.37 -18.20
N ILE A 19 19.91 -26.79 -17.11
CA ILE A 19 19.27 -27.57 -16.05
C ILE A 19 17.94 -27.98 -16.67
N THR A 20 17.86 -29.23 -17.14
CA THR A 20 16.57 -29.86 -17.44
C THR A 20 15.66 -29.61 -16.24
N PRO A 21 14.39 -29.22 -16.49
CA PRO A 21 13.45 -29.07 -15.39
C PRO A 21 13.44 -30.39 -14.63
N TRP A 22 13.72 -30.31 -13.34
CA TRP A 22 13.67 -31.46 -12.46
C TRP A 22 12.23 -31.95 -12.40
N GLU A 23 11.92 -32.93 -13.23
CA GLU A 23 10.73 -33.72 -13.05
C GLU A 23 10.82 -34.44 -11.72
N ASN A 24 10.03 -33.98 -10.75
CA ASN A 24 9.46 -34.76 -9.65
C ASN A 24 10.38 -35.53 -8.73
N ASP A 25 11.57 -35.08 -8.41
CA ASP A 25 12.32 -35.77 -7.38
C ASP A 25 13.03 -34.82 -6.43
N LEU A 26 12.64 -34.95 -5.18
CA LEU A 26 13.43 -34.78 -3.99
C LEU A 26 14.81 -34.16 -4.22
N VAL A 27 14.92 -32.86 -4.22
CA VAL A 27 16.19 -32.22 -3.94
C VAL A 27 16.53 -32.47 -2.49
N SER A 28 17.15 -33.62 -2.21
CA SER A 28 17.83 -33.79 -0.95
C SER A 28 19.12 -32.98 -1.00
N HIS A 29 19.33 -32.09 -0.07
CA HIS A 29 20.64 -31.48 0.16
C HIS A 29 21.68 -32.51 0.64
N ASP A 30 21.31 -33.77 0.70
CA ASP A 30 22.19 -34.88 0.99
C ASP A 30 22.12 -35.86 -0.19
N ALA A 31 23.24 -36.07 -0.87
CA ALA A 31 23.38 -36.89 -2.07
C ALA A 31 23.13 -38.40 -1.85
N THR A 32 22.64 -38.80 -0.69
CA THR A 32 22.20 -40.15 -0.42
C THR A 32 20.71 -40.24 -0.69
N ALA A 33 20.30 -41.07 -1.65
CA ALA A 33 18.91 -41.41 -1.91
C ALA A 33 18.23 -41.79 -0.58
N LYS A 34 17.23 -41.00 -0.16
CA LYS A 34 16.50 -41.28 1.09
C LYS A 34 15.73 -42.57 0.91
N GLU A 35 16.16 -43.59 1.57
CA GLU A 35 15.45 -44.85 1.58
C GLU A 35 14.19 -44.71 2.42
N TYR A 36 13.02 -44.76 1.78
CA TYR A 36 11.73 -44.69 2.47
C TYR A 36 11.29 -46.07 2.94
N ILE A 37 10.79 -46.12 4.17
CA ILE A 37 9.95 -47.25 4.61
C ILE A 37 8.56 -47.01 4.03
N VAL A 38 8.12 -47.89 3.15
CA VAL A 38 6.81 -47.83 2.48
C VAL A 38 5.80 -48.63 3.26
N ILE A 39 4.68 -48.02 3.67
CA ILE A 39 3.62 -48.65 4.43
C ILE A 39 2.29 -48.42 3.70
N ASN A 40 1.57 -49.51 3.43
CA ASN A 40 0.19 -49.45 2.98
C ASN A 40 -0.74 -49.44 4.21
N SER A 41 -1.56 -48.41 4.33
CA SER A 41 -2.41 -48.20 5.53
C SER A 41 -3.90 -48.25 5.21
N THR A 42 -4.71 -48.40 6.25
CA THR A 42 -6.16 -48.20 6.26
C THR A 42 -6.47 -47.07 7.26
N PRO A 43 -7.64 -46.39 7.18
CA PRO A 43 -7.97 -45.28 8.05
C PRO A 43 -7.83 -45.59 9.54
N GLY A 44 -6.98 -44.83 10.25
CA GLY A 44 -6.64 -45.03 11.67
C GLY A 44 -5.77 -46.26 11.95
N GLY A 45 -5.25 -46.92 10.91
CA GLY A 45 -4.53 -48.18 11.02
C GLY A 45 -3.01 -48.08 10.88
N LEU A 46 -2.42 -46.89 10.70
CA LEU A 46 -1.01 -46.72 10.39
C LEU A 46 -0.08 -47.38 11.41
N LYS A 47 -0.32 -47.18 12.71
CA LYS A 47 0.47 -47.82 13.79
C LYS A 47 0.47 -49.35 13.66
N LYS A 48 -0.72 -49.96 13.43
CA LYS A 48 -0.89 -51.40 13.27
C LYS A 48 -0.17 -51.90 12.00
N ALA A 49 -0.27 -51.15 10.88
CA ALA A 49 0.39 -51.50 9.63
C ALA A 49 1.92 -51.48 9.76
N ILE A 50 2.48 -50.47 10.44
CA ILE A 50 3.94 -50.39 10.71
C ILE A 50 4.40 -51.60 11.56
N THR A 51 3.65 -51.93 12.61
CA THR A 51 3.99 -53.06 13.48
C THR A 51 3.88 -54.38 12.75
N ALA A 52 2.84 -54.56 11.92
CA ALA A 52 2.68 -55.78 11.09
C ALA A 52 3.81 -55.94 10.06
N ALA A 53 4.40 -54.85 9.61
CA ALA A 53 5.60 -54.85 8.76
C ALA A 53 6.91 -55.09 9.52
N ASN A 54 6.85 -55.47 10.82
CA ASN A 54 7.99 -55.62 11.70
C ASN A 54 8.92 -54.40 11.78
N LYS A 55 8.34 -53.20 11.73
CA LYS A 55 9.06 -51.94 11.89
C LYS A 55 8.76 -51.29 13.24
N ASP A 56 9.78 -50.63 13.77
CA ASP A 56 9.65 -49.82 15.00
C ASP A 56 9.40 -48.37 14.59
N TYR A 57 8.18 -47.87 14.78
CA TYR A 57 7.79 -46.51 14.39
C TYR A 57 8.62 -45.43 15.09
N THR A 58 9.20 -45.71 16.26
CA THR A 58 10.08 -44.76 16.98
C THR A 58 11.42 -44.54 16.31
N LYS A 59 11.81 -45.42 15.35
CA LYS A 59 13.07 -45.39 14.60
C LYS A 59 12.91 -44.98 13.14
N ILE A 60 11.69 -44.71 12.67
CA ILE A 60 11.44 -44.32 11.28
C ILE A 60 11.75 -42.85 11.09
N LYS A 61 12.73 -42.55 10.25
CA LYS A 61 13.06 -41.18 9.80
C LYS A 61 12.33 -40.81 8.51
N ASN A 62 12.24 -41.71 7.54
CA ASN A 62 11.66 -41.45 6.24
C ASN A 62 10.50 -42.43 5.99
N LEU A 63 9.29 -41.89 5.86
CA LEU A 63 8.06 -42.68 5.71
C LEU A 63 7.33 -42.29 4.41
N LYS A 64 7.08 -43.26 3.56
CA LYS A 64 6.11 -43.15 2.48
C LYS A 64 4.86 -43.97 2.85
N ILE A 65 3.70 -43.34 2.73
CA ILE A 65 2.41 -44.00 2.99
C ILE A 65 1.68 -44.19 1.66
N THR A 66 1.02 -45.31 1.50
CA THR A 66 0.08 -45.61 0.42
C THR A 66 -1.25 -46.05 1.01
N GLY A 67 -2.31 -46.12 0.21
CA GLY A 67 -3.65 -46.54 0.68
C GLY A 67 -4.42 -45.38 1.30
N GLU A 68 -5.09 -45.68 2.43
CA GLU A 68 -5.99 -44.72 3.07
C GLU A 68 -5.54 -44.41 4.50
N ILE A 69 -5.66 -43.13 4.89
CA ILE A 69 -5.40 -42.65 6.26
C ILE A 69 -6.48 -41.69 6.70
N ASN A 70 -6.54 -41.36 7.99
CA ASN A 70 -7.43 -40.34 8.54
C ASN A 70 -6.73 -39.50 9.61
N ALA A 71 -7.45 -38.61 10.30
CA ALA A 71 -6.89 -37.71 11.31
C ALA A 71 -6.12 -38.46 12.42
N LYS A 72 -6.56 -39.66 12.84
CA LYS A 72 -5.87 -40.45 13.85
C LYS A 72 -4.44 -40.82 13.46
N ASP A 73 -4.22 -41.08 12.16
CA ASP A 73 -2.89 -41.42 11.64
C ASP A 73 -1.97 -40.19 11.62
N PHE A 74 -2.50 -39.01 11.31
CA PHE A 74 -1.73 -37.78 11.40
C PHE A 74 -1.30 -37.46 12.83
N TYR A 75 -2.22 -37.57 13.80
CA TYR A 75 -1.90 -37.31 15.20
C TYR A 75 -0.96 -38.38 15.77
N PHE A 76 -1.08 -39.65 15.32
CA PHE A 76 -0.10 -40.68 15.66
C PHE A 76 1.32 -40.30 15.13
N MET A 77 1.43 -39.87 13.89
CA MET A 77 2.72 -39.37 13.32
C MET A 77 3.24 -38.17 14.08
N ARG A 78 2.36 -37.24 14.47
CA ARG A 78 2.70 -36.06 15.24
C ARG A 78 3.28 -36.39 16.60
N ASP A 79 2.58 -37.26 17.36
CA ASP A 79 2.78 -37.43 18.80
C ASP A 79 3.66 -38.65 19.16
N SER A 80 3.83 -39.61 18.24
CA SER A 80 4.53 -40.87 18.55
C SER A 80 5.76 -41.14 17.68
N MET A 81 5.97 -40.38 16.59
CA MET A 81 7.10 -40.60 15.68
C MET A 81 8.13 -39.45 15.76
N ASP A 82 8.79 -39.32 16.92
CA ASP A 82 9.60 -38.15 17.29
C ASP A 82 10.72 -37.84 16.32
N ILE A 83 11.27 -38.81 15.63
CA ILE A 83 12.40 -38.66 14.71
C ILE A 83 11.98 -38.65 13.22
N LEU A 84 10.67 -38.59 12.90
CA LEU A 84 10.17 -38.56 11.53
C LEU A 84 10.63 -37.26 10.83
N GLN A 85 11.49 -37.40 9.84
CA GLN A 85 12.12 -36.30 9.10
C GLN A 85 11.52 -36.07 7.72
N ALA A 86 11.23 -37.14 6.97
CA ALA A 86 10.66 -37.05 5.65
C ALA A 86 9.35 -37.83 5.56
N LEU A 87 8.30 -37.16 5.09
CA LEU A 87 6.98 -37.76 4.92
C LEU A 87 6.52 -37.60 3.46
N ASN A 88 6.25 -38.71 2.81
CA ASN A 88 5.70 -38.76 1.46
C ASN A 88 4.28 -39.31 1.48
N LEU A 89 3.30 -38.46 1.19
CA LEU A 89 1.87 -38.78 1.15
C LEU A 89 1.30 -38.80 -0.28
N LYS A 90 2.15 -38.74 -1.32
CA LYS A 90 1.72 -38.55 -2.72
C LYS A 90 0.56 -39.46 -3.12
N ASP A 91 0.66 -40.75 -2.78
CA ASP A 91 -0.27 -41.81 -3.20
C ASP A 91 -1.37 -42.10 -2.17
N VAL A 92 -1.57 -41.19 -1.21
CA VAL A 92 -2.53 -41.36 -0.09
C VAL A 92 -3.88 -40.77 -0.45
N ARG A 93 -4.96 -41.46 -0.04
CA ARG A 93 -6.30 -40.90 0.10
C ARG A 93 -6.57 -40.60 1.58
N ILE A 94 -6.98 -39.38 1.88
CA ILE A 94 -7.37 -38.99 3.25
C ILE A 94 -8.88 -39.20 3.36
N ILE A 95 -9.30 -40.00 4.34
CA ILE A 95 -10.71 -40.27 4.62
C ILE A 95 -11.16 -39.33 5.73
N GLY A 96 -12.24 -38.61 5.49
CA GLY A 96 -12.87 -37.75 6.48
C GLY A 96 -13.36 -38.54 7.69
N THR A 97 -13.37 -37.92 8.85
CA THR A 97 -13.95 -38.52 10.07
C THR A 97 -14.90 -37.55 10.75
N ASN A 98 -16.07 -38.08 11.16
CA ASN A 98 -17.03 -37.36 11.97
C ASN A 98 -16.84 -37.73 13.47
N GLU A 99 -15.87 -38.60 13.78
CA GLU A 99 -15.55 -38.94 15.17
C GLU A 99 -14.75 -37.78 15.79
N HIS A 100 -15.15 -37.38 16.98
CA HIS A 100 -14.36 -36.48 17.79
C HIS A 100 -13.02 -37.14 18.14
N VAL A 101 -11.97 -36.75 17.44
CA VAL A 101 -10.63 -37.15 17.82
C VAL A 101 -10.16 -36.13 18.86
N ASN A 102 -10.45 -36.48 20.13
CA ASN A 102 -10.06 -35.63 21.25
C ASN A 102 -8.54 -35.65 21.40
N ASP A 103 -7.89 -34.64 20.85
CA ASP A 103 -6.45 -34.38 21.03
C ASP A 103 -6.19 -33.38 22.17
N GLY A 104 -7.21 -33.05 22.95
CA GLY A 104 -7.15 -32.09 24.04
C GLY A 104 -7.35 -30.64 23.61
N TRP A 105 -7.53 -30.34 22.28
CA TRP A 105 -7.62 -29.00 21.77
C TRP A 105 -8.86 -28.68 20.94
N SER A 106 -9.42 -29.66 20.25
CA SER A 106 -10.61 -29.42 19.43
C SER A 106 -11.23 -30.71 18.91
N ASP A 107 -12.53 -30.66 18.71
CA ASP A 107 -13.27 -31.68 17.98
C ASP A 107 -12.97 -31.57 16.49
N CYS A 108 -11.87 -32.16 16.04
CA CYS A 108 -11.42 -32.01 14.67
C CYS A 108 -12.15 -32.95 13.72
N ILE A 109 -13.25 -32.47 13.17
CA ILE A 109 -13.90 -33.10 12.03
C ILE A 109 -13.11 -32.73 10.78
N ASN A 110 -12.52 -33.70 10.09
CA ASN A 110 -11.90 -33.44 8.78
C ASN A 110 -12.74 -34.00 7.64
N LYS A 111 -12.70 -33.34 6.50
CA LYS A 111 -13.34 -33.77 5.24
C LYS A 111 -12.48 -34.78 4.50
N ASP A 112 -13.07 -35.48 3.53
CA ASP A 112 -12.31 -36.31 2.61
C ASP A 112 -11.27 -35.45 1.85
N ASP A 113 -10.09 -36.04 1.63
CA ASP A 113 -8.96 -35.40 0.97
C ASP A 113 -8.55 -34.04 1.58
N GLN A 114 -8.74 -33.88 2.90
CA GLN A 114 -8.28 -32.74 3.69
C GLN A 114 -7.15 -33.15 4.64
N ILE A 115 -6.01 -32.43 4.62
CA ILE A 115 -5.06 -32.50 5.75
C ILE A 115 -5.79 -32.00 7.00
N PRO A 116 -5.83 -32.78 8.09
CA PRO A 116 -6.57 -32.40 9.29
C PRO A 116 -6.06 -31.11 9.92
N HIS A 117 -6.95 -30.44 10.68
CA HIS A 117 -6.54 -29.34 11.54
C HIS A 117 -5.47 -29.83 12.52
N PHE A 118 -4.48 -29.00 12.81
CA PHE A 118 -3.38 -29.29 13.74
C PHE A 118 -2.60 -30.59 13.43
N ALA A 119 -2.59 -31.07 12.19
CA ALA A 119 -2.00 -32.36 11.80
C ALA A 119 -0.56 -32.56 12.34
N PHE A 120 0.27 -31.51 12.34
CA PHE A 120 1.64 -31.51 12.87
C PHE A 120 1.91 -30.38 13.87
N ASN A 121 0.88 -29.73 14.38
CA ASN A 121 0.95 -28.76 15.45
C ASN A 121 0.46 -29.39 16.75
N GLY A 122 1.38 -29.77 17.63
CA GLY A 122 1.07 -30.48 18.88
C GLY A 122 0.67 -29.57 20.04
N THR A 123 0.56 -30.16 21.22
CA THR A 123 0.25 -29.46 22.48
C THR A 123 1.28 -28.34 22.73
N GLY A 124 0.83 -27.19 23.25
CA GLY A 124 1.68 -26.04 23.50
C GLY A 124 1.99 -25.21 22.25
N ARG A 125 1.24 -25.38 21.16
CA ARG A 125 1.39 -24.64 19.89
C ARG A 125 2.78 -24.82 19.23
N GLN A 126 3.43 -25.96 19.47
CA GLN A 126 4.72 -26.26 18.84
C GLN A 126 4.53 -27.19 17.65
N GLY A 127 5.09 -26.82 16.52
CA GLY A 127 5.13 -27.66 15.33
C GLY A 127 6.12 -28.82 15.48
N LYS A 128 5.94 -29.85 14.65
CA LYS A 128 6.81 -31.02 14.62
C LYS A 128 8.23 -30.64 14.14
N LYS A 129 9.14 -30.49 15.09
CA LYS A 129 10.52 -30.04 14.82
C LYS A 129 11.36 -31.04 14.02
N SER A 130 11.04 -32.32 14.06
CA SER A 130 11.77 -33.32 13.28
C SER A 130 11.44 -33.30 11.80
N LEU A 131 10.22 -32.81 11.40
CA LEU A 131 9.75 -32.85 10.03
C LEU A 131 10.47 -31.78 9.19
N ASN A 132 11.30 -32.23 8.23
CA ASN A 132 12.07 -31.36 7.35
C ASN A 132 11.76 -31.50 5.86
N TYR A 133 10.98 -32.52 5.47
CA TYR A 133 10.57 -32.76 4.11
C TYR A 133 9.15 -33.31 4.05
N LEU A 134 8.34 -32.79 3.11
CA LEU A 134 6.94 -33.16 2.94
C LEU A 134 6.57 -33.24 1.46
N VAL A 135 5.91 -34.31 1.07
CA VAL A 135 5.18 -34.43 -0.21
C VAL A 135 3.70 -34.56 0.12
N LEU A 136 2.90 -33.65 -0.39
CA LEU A 136 1.44 -33.63 -0.22
C LEU A 136 0.73 -34.64 -1.13
N PRO A 137 -0.49 -35.11 -0.76
CA PRO A 137 -1.26 -36.02 -1.60
C PRO A 137 -1.70 -35.39 -2.92
N ASP A 138 -1.59 -36.11 -4.04
CA ASP A 138 -2.05 -35.65 -5.36
C ASP A 138 -3.56 -35.35 -5.42
N ARG A 139 -4.36 -35.99 -4.55
CA ARG A 139 -5.83 -35.87 -4.50
C ARG A 139 -6.32 -34.79 -3.53
N LEU A 140 -5.41 -34.06 -2.92
CA LEU A 140 -5.72 -33.10 -1.87
C LEU A 140 -6.72 -32.03 -2.32
N LYS A 141 -7.70 -31.72 -1.45
CA LYS A 141 -8.73 -30.69 -1.67
C LYS A 141 -8.57 -29.48 -0.77
N SER A 142 -8.10 -29.69 0.46
CA SER A 142 -7.88 -28.60 1.41
C SER A 142 -6.81 -28.94 2.44
N ILE A 143 -6.24 -27.89 3.04
CA ILE A 143 -5.27 -27.99 4.14
C ILE A 143 -5.88 -27.30 5.35
N GLY A 144 -6.02 -28.03 6.44
CA GLY A 144 -6.72 -27.59 7.65
C GLY A 144 -5.97 -26.54 8.43
N THR A 145 -6.70 -25.89 9.34
CA THR A 145 -6.19 -24.85 10.23
C THR A 145 -4.98 -25.33 11.02
N ARG A 146 -3.89 -24.54 10.99
CA ARG A 146 -2.63 -24.82 11.69
C ARG A 146 -2.03 -26.21 11.42
N ALA A 147 -2.31 -26.83 10.28
CA ALA A 147 -1.88 -28.19 9.98
C ALA A 147 -0.36 -28.39 10.15
N PHE A 148 0.46 -27.42 9.74
CA PHE A 148 1.92 -27.41 9.84
C PHE A 148 2.45 -26.21 10.63
N PHE A 149 1.62 -25.57 11.45
CA PHE A 149 2.01 -24.41 12.25
C PHE A 149 3.28 -24.72 13.07
N GLY A 150 4.30 -23.87 12.96
CA GLY A 150 5.54 -24.00 13.72
C GLY A 150 6.44 -25.15 13.31
N CYS A 151 6.21 -25.80 12.16
CA CYS A 151 7.14 -26.77 11.59
C CYS A 151 8.38 -26.06 11.05
N GLU A 152 9.18 -25.49 11.96
CA GLU A 152 10.28 -24.56 11.66
C GLU A 152 11.37 -25.16 10.77
N TYR A 153 11.56 -26.48 10.80
CA TYR A 153 12.60 -27.18 10.03
C TYR A 153 12.10 -27.75 8.70
N LEU A 154 10.79 -27.63 8.42
CA LEU A 154 10.24 -27.97 7.10
C LEU A 154 10.88 -27.06 6.06
N SER A 155 11.58 -27.63 5.08
CA SER A 155 12.51 -26.90 4.23
C SER A 155 12.28 -27.10 2.73
N GLY A 156 12.92 -26.24 1.93
CA GLY A 156 12.84 -26.29 0.47
C GLY A 156 11.66 -25.52 -0.10
N SER A 157 11.22 -25.93 -1.28
CA SER A 157 10.02 -25.39 -1.96
C SER A 157 8.77 -26.10 -1.49
N LEU A 158 7.64 -25.38 -1.52
CA LEU A 158 6.33 -25.95 -1.25
C LEU A 158 5.47 -25.90 -2.52
N THR A 159 5.09 -27.06 -3.03
CA THR A 159 4.12 -27.18 -4.11
C THR A 159 2.79 -27.66 -3.54
N ILE A 160 1.76 -26.84 -3.66
CA ILE A 160 0.39 -27.22 -3.32
C ILE A 160 -0.23 -27.89 -4.54
N PRO A 161 -0.76 -29.13 -4.42
CA PRO A 161 -1.26 -29.88 -5.57
C PRO A 161 -2.49 -29.23 -6.25
N GLU A 162 -2.64 -29.47 -7.55
CA GLU A 162 -3.87 -29.13 -8.27
C GLU A 162 -5.06 -29.87 -7.67
N GLY A 163 -6.21 -29.17 -7.61
CA GLY A 163 -7.41 -29.65 -6.93
C GLY A 163 -7.59 -29.09 -5.52
N VAL A 164 -6.55 -28.51 -4.92
CA VAL A 164 -6.71 -27.77 -3.66
C VAL A 164 -7.44 -26.45 -3.93
N THR A 165 -8.55 -26.26 -3.23
CA THR A 165 -9.39 -25.06 -3.34
C THR A 165 -9.23 -24.12 -2.15
N GLU A 166 -8.68 -24.63 -1.04
CA GLU A 166 -8.62 -23.91 0.23
C GLU A 166 -7.39 -24.29 1.04
N ILE A 167 -6.68 -23.27 1.54
CA ILE A 167 -5.63 -23.41 2.55
C ILE A 167 -6.06 -22.58 3.75
N GLN A 168 -6.31 -23.24 4.89
CA GLN A 168 -6.93 -22.58 6.03
C GLN A 168 -5.93 -21.77 6.86
N GLN A 169 -6.49 -21.06 7.85
CA GLN A 169 -5.76 -20.13 8.69
C GLN A 169 -4.60 -20.82 9.42
N GLY A 170 -3.44 -20.19 9.39
CA GLY A 170 -2.25 -20.67 10.11
C GLY A 170 -1.62 -21.95 9.56
N ALA A 171 -2.07 -22.48 8.42
CA ALA A 171 -1.67 -23.79 7.93
C ALA A 171 -0.15 -24.00 7.90
N PHE A 172 0.64 -22.97 7.54
CA PHE A 172 2.10 -23.00 7.48
C PHE A 172 2.77 -21.87 8.27
N THR A 173 2.06 -21.23 9.20
CA THR A 173 2.65 -20.15 10.01
C THR A 173 3.98 -20.59 10.61
N ALA A 174 4.99 -19.70 10.53
CA ALA A 174 6.32 -19.88 11.11
C ALA A 174 7.11 -21.10 10.58
N CYS A 175 6.81 -21.59 9.38
CA CYS A 175 7.66 -22.55 8.67
C CYS A 175 8.88 -21.84 8.08
N LYS A 176 9.79 -21.40 8.93
CA LYS A 176 10.92 -20.48 8.60
C LYS A 176 11.91 -21.06 7.59
N SER A 177 12.06 -22.39 7.58
CA SER A 177 13.01 -23.08 6.69
C SER A 177 12.43 -23.40 5.31
N LEU A 178 11.17 -23.08 5.03
CA LEU A 178 10.64 -23.07 3.67
C LEU A 178 11.23 -21.89 2.90
N THR A 179 12.47 -22.04 2.45
CA THR A 179 13.26 -20.98 1.78
C THR A 179 13.32 -21.16 0.26
N GLY A 180 12.62 -22.14 -0.30
CA GLY A 180 12.45 -22.29 -1.73
C GLY A 180 11.24 -21.49 -2.26
N SER A 181 10.74 -21.88 -3.43
CA SER A 181 9.56 -21.25 -4.04
C SER A 181 8.25 -21.77 -3.45
N LEU A 182 7.20 -20.93 -3.49
CA LEU A 182 5.83 -21.32 -3.22
C LEU A 182 5.07 -21.45 -4.56
N SER A 183 4.53 -22.65 -4.85
CA SER A 183 3.67 -22.89 -6.00
C SER A 183 2.23 -23.12 -5.52
N LEU A 184 1.32 -22.24 -5.92
CA LEU A 184 -0.10 -22.30 -5.62
C LEU A 184 -0.88 -22.84 -6.83
N PRO A 185 -1.89 -23.75 -6.64
CA PRO A 185 -2.61 -24.36 -7.73
C PRO A 185 -3.63 -23.42 -8.38
N SER A 186 -3.92 -23.62 -9.64
CA SER A 186 -4.92 -22.83 -10.39
C SER A 186 -6.34 -22.96 -9.83
N THR A 187 -6.61 -24.03 -9.10
CA THR A 187 -7.89 -24.35 -8.45
C THR A 187 -8.12 -23.60 -7.13
N LEU A 188 -7.11 -22.88 -6.61
CA LEU A 188 -7.18 -22.22 -5.31
C LEU A 188 -8.18 -21.05 -5.32
N VAL A 189 -9.07 -21.03 -4.33
CA VAL A 189 -10.11 -20.00 -4.16
C VAL A 189 -9.91 -19.20 -2.88
N TYR A 190 -9.48 -19.85 -1.80
CA TYR A 190 -9.38 -19.24 -0.47
C TYR A 190 -7.99 -19.45 0.14
N ILE A 191 -7.38 -18.34 0.60
CA ILE A 191 -6.14 -18.35 1.39
C ILE A 191 -6.47 -17.82 2.77
N GLY A 192 -6.42 -18.70 3.79
CA GLY A 192 -6.69 -18.35 5.18
C GLY A 192 -8.15 -18.48 5.61
N ASN A 193 -9.01 -19.10 4.80
CA ASN A 193 -10.40 -19.33 5.21
C ASN A 193 -10.47 -20.22 6.47
N ASP A 194 -11.36 -19.88 7.38
CA ASP A 194 -11.67 -20.69 8.56
C ASP A 194 -13.16 -21.03 8.51
N ASP A 195 -13.48 -22.31 8.38
CA ASP A 195 -14.86 -22.81 8.37
C ASP A 195 -15.37 -23.14 9.78
N GLN A 196 -14.52 -22.98 10.81
CA GLN A 196 -14.83 -23.28 12.20
C GLN A 196 -15.00 -22.00 13.02
N SER A 197 -16.19 -21.45 13.00
CA SER A 197 -16.55 -20.25 13.79
C SER A 197 -16.58 -20.45 15.32
N ASN A 198 -16.23 -21.66 15.82
CA ASN A 198 -16.44 -22.04 17.22
C ASN A 198 -15.17 -22.15 18.07
N HIS A 199 -14.00 -21.80 17.54
CA HIS A 199 -12.76 -21.82 18.34
C HIS A 199 -12.49 -20.45 18.94
N GLU A 200 -13.09 -20.18 20.11
CA GLU A 200 -12.92 -18.92 20.86
C GLU A 200 -11.46 -18.61 21.23
N ASP A 201 -10.56 -19.61 21.18
CA ASP A 201 -9.14 -19.50 21.56
C ASP A 201 -8.17 -19.38 20.37
N ILE A 202 -8.64 -19.24 19.13
CA ILE A 202 -7.74 -19.08 18.00
C ILE A 202 -7.21 -17.65 18.01
N ASP A 203 -5.90 -17.54 18.25
CA ASP A 203 -5.15 -16.31 18.01
C ASP A 203 -5.23 -15.94 16.51
N TYR A 204 -6.11 -14.99 16.21
CA TYR A 204 -6.37 -14.52 14.83
C TYR A 204 -5.14 -13.88 14.16
N SER A 205 -4.02 -13.69 14.87
CA SER A 205 -2.76 -13.20 14.32
C SER A 205 -1.97 -14.25 13.51
N CYS A 206 -2.51 -15.46 13.31
CA CYS A 206 -1.85 -16.53 12.59
C CYS A 206 -2.28 -16.57 11.12
N GLY A 207 -1.49 -16.02 10.22
CA GLY A 207 -1.77 -16.08 8.76
C GLY A 207 -1.27 -17.37 8.11
N THR A 208 -1.88 -17.74 7.00
CA THR A 208 -1.62 -19.03 6.30
C THR A 208 -0.13 -19.32 6.11
N PHE A 209 0.65 -18.34 5.65
CA PHE A 209 2.08 -18.43 5.39
C PHE A 209 2.90 -17.43 6.22
N ALA A 210 2.31 -16.86 7.27
CA ALA A 210 2.97 -15.82 8.06
C ALA A 210 4.34 -16.29 8.59
N GLY A 211 5.36 -15.45 8.39
CA GLY A 211 6.73 -15.74 8.84
C GLY A 211 7.41 -16.90 8.13
N CYS A 212 6.92 -17.33 6.96
CA CYS A 212 7.64 -18.29 6.11
C CYS A 212 8.83 -17.64 5.43
N GLY A 213 9.83 -18.47 5.12
CA GLY A 213 11.08 -18.04 4.48
C GLY A 213 11.07 -18.06 2.95
N PHE A 214 9.93 -18.28 2.29
CA PHE A 214 9.86 -18.40 0.82
C PHE A 214 10.58 -17.28 0.10
N VAL A 215 11.24 -17.64 -1.02
CA VAL A 215 11.97 -16.72 -1.89
C VAL A 215 11.46 -16.86 -3.33
N GLY A 216 11.41 -15.75 -4.05
CA GLY A 216 10.94 -15.72 -5.44
C GLY A 216 9.77 -14.77 -5.64
N GLU A 217 9.18 -14.82 -6.82
CA GLU A 217 7.95 -14.07 -7.12
C GLU A 217 6.75 -14.75 -6.47
N LEU A 218 5.86 -13.94 -5.88
CA LEU A 218 4.60 -14.42 -5.34
C LEU A 218 3.54 -14.42 -6.44
N ASN A 219 3.25 -15.60 -6.97
CA ASN A 219 2.22 -15.80 -7.99
C ASN A 219 0.92 -16.28 -7.36
N ILE A 220 -0.07 -15.38 -7.24
CA ILE A 220 -1.41 -15.69 -6.72
C ILE A 220 -2.32 -16.03 -7.90
N PRO A 221 -2.94 -17.23 -7.93
CA PRO A 221 -3.79 -17.64 -9.04
C PRO A 221 -5.03 -16.77 -9.23
N GLU A 222 -5.47 -16.56 -10.46
CA GLU A 222 -6.66 -15.74 -10.80
C GLU A 222 -7.98 -16.28 -10.21
N GLY A 223 -8.01 -17.55 -9.80
CA GLY A 223 -9.15 -18.17 -9.11
C GLY A 223 -9.37 -17.67 -7.67
N VAL A 224 -8.35 -17.05 -7.06
CA VAL A 224 -8.40 -16.64 -5.66
C VAL A 224 -9.36 -15.47 -5.47
N LYS A 225 -10.35 -15.66 -4.59
CA LYS A 225 -11.36 -14.66 -4.24
C LYS A 225 -11.10 -13.99 -2.90
N GLU A 226 -10.51 -14.69 -1.95
CA GLU A 226 -10.24 -14.15 -0.63
C GLU A 226 -8.82 -14.47 -0.17
N ILE A 227 -8.14 -13.45 0.33
CA ILE A 227 -6.88 -13.54 1.07
C ILE A 227 -7.15 -12.99 2.46
N ARG A 228 -7.15 -13.86 3.46
CA ARG A 228 -7.52 -13.51 4.84
C ARG A 228 -6.39 -12.84 5.60
N GLY A 229 -6.67 -12.45 6.84
CA GLY A 229 -5.73 -11.74 7.67
C GLY A 229 -4.40 -12.47 7.85
N TYR A 230 -3.32 -11.70 7.87
CA TYR A 230 -1.94 -12.16 8.10
C TYR A 230 -1.43 -13.19 7.07
N ALA A 231 -2.12 -13.44 5.97
CA ALA A 231 -1.85 -14.56 5.06
C ALA A 231 -0.37 -14.67 4.65
N PHE A 232 0.28 -13.55 4.35
CA PHE A 232 1.70 -13.45 3.99
C PHE A 232 2.46 -12.48 4.92
N ASP A 233 1.98 -12.27 6.15
CA ASP A 233 2.62 -11.40 7.12
C ASP A 233 4.09 -11.77 7.29
N ASN A 234 4.97 -10.77 7.17
CA ASN A 234 6.42 -10.92 7.37
C ASN A 234 7.12 -11.94 6.44
N CYS A 235 6.56 -12.18 5.24
CA CYS A 235 7.17 -13.00 4.19
C CYS A 235 8.20 -12.18 3.40
N LYS A 236 9.34 -11.90 4.00
CA LYS A 236 10.37 -10.97 3.46
C LYS A 236 11.11 -11.49 2.24
N GLY A 237 11.05 -12.78 1.94
CA GLY A 237 11.78 -13.37 0.83
C GLY A 237 11.06 -13.26 -0.52
N PHE A 238 9.76 -12.94 -0.56
CA PHE A 238 9.09 -12.64 -1.82
C PHE A 238 9.57 -11.31 -2.38
N TYR A 239 9.86 -11.28 -3.68
CA TYR A 239 10.34 -10.08 -4.37
C TYR A 239 9.60 -9.87 -5.70
N GLY A 240 9.83 -8.70 -6.31
CA GLY A 240 9.22 -8.32 -7.58
C GLY A 240 7.82 -7.74 -7.43
N ASN A 241 7.10 -7.64 -8.53
CA ASN A 241 5.82 -6.95 -8.61
C ASN A 241 4.67 -7.87 -8.15
N LEU A 242 3.96 -7.47 -7.10
CA LEU A 242 2.77 -8.19 -6.64
C LEU A 242 1.60 -7.96 -7.60
N LYS A 243 1.10 -9.05 -8.19
CA LYS A 243 -0.13 -9.04 -8.98
C LYS A 243 -1.27 -9.66 -8.18
N LEU A 244 -2.25 -8.85 -7.82
CA LEU A 244 -3.48 -9.34 -7.20
C LEU A 244 -4.45 -9.85 -8.26
N PRO A 245 -5.15 -10.99 -8.01
CA PRO A 245 -6.12 -11.54 -8.96
C PRO A 245 -7.26 -10.56 -9.27
N ASN A 246 -7.66 -10.44 -10.52
CA ASN A 246 -8.77 -9.56 -10.92
C ASN A 246 -10.10 -9.93 -10.25
N ASN A 247 -10.26 -11.19 -9.88
CA ASN A 247 -11.44 -11.70 -9.20
C ASN A 247 -11.40 -11.59 -7.67
N LEU A 248 -10.34 -11.03 -7.11
CA LEU A 248 -10.21 -10.87 -5.66
C LEU A 248 -11.32 -9.97 -5.11
N GLU A 249 -12.04 -10.48 -4.12
CA GLU A 249 -13.22 -9.85 -3.49
C GLU A 249 -12.93 -9.34 -2.09
N LYS A 250 -12.01 -10.02 -1.37
CA LYS A 250 -11.63 -9.63 0.00
C LYS A 250 -10.14 -9.75 0.26
N LEU A 251 -9.64 -8.75 0.98
CA LEU A 251 -8.33 -8.72 1.62
C LEU A 251 -8.53 -8.73 3.14
N GLY A 252 -7.63 -9.35 3.86
CA GLY A 252 -7.62 -9.35 5.33
C GLY A 252 -6.59 -8.37 5.90
N GLU A 253 -6.75 -8.05 7.18
CA GLU A 253 -5.81 -7.25 7.95
C GLU A 253 -4.41 -7.85 7.85
N ARG A 254 -3.37 -7.00 7.65
CA ARG A 254 -1.95 -7.39 7.58
C ARG A 254 -1.64 -8.50 6.56
N SER A 255 -2.49 -8.71 5.57
CA SER A 255 -2.32 -9.85 4.65
C SER A 255 -0.97 -9.86 3.92
N PHE A 256 -0.32 -8.70 3.72
CA PHE A 256 1.02 -8.54 3.14
C PHE A 256 1.95 -7.68 4.02
N PHE A 257 1.66 -7.56 5.31
CA PHE A 257 2.43 -6.74 6.23
C PHE A 257 3.91 -7.12 6.22
N LEU A 258 4.81 -6.11 6.13
CA LEU A 258 6.28 -6.28 6.09
C LEU A 258 6.82 -7.21 5.00
N CYS A 259 6.13 -7.36 3.87
CA CYS A 259 6.68 -7.99 2.67
C CYS A 259 7.66 -7.03 1.97
N LYS A 260 8.80 -6.74 2.61
CA LYS A 260 9.71 -5.62 2.30
C LYS A 260 10.34 -5.65 0.92
N ASN A 261 10.42 -6.80 0.28
CA ASN A 261 11.05 -6.96 -1.03
C ASN A 261 10.04 -7.02 -2.19
N LEU A 262 8.74 -6.94 -1.92
CA LEU A 262 7.75 -6.69 -2.96
C LEU A 262 7.96 -5.27 -3.49
N THR A 263 8.17 -5.12 -4.79
CA THR A 263 8.54 -3.85 -5.45
C THR A 263 7.58 -3.52 -6.59
N GLY A 264 7.83 -2.40 -7.28
CA GLY A 264 7.03 -1.95 -8.41
C GLY A 264 5.70 -1.31 -8.03
N SER A 265 4.76 -1.31 -8.97
CA SER A 265 3.44 -0.70 -8.79
C SER A 265 2.43 -1.70 -8.22
N LEU A 266 1.48 -1.19 -7.44
CA LEU A 266 0.36 -1.98 -6.92
C LEU A 266 -0.96 -1.48 -7.51
N SER A 267 -1.73 -2.39 -8.10
CA SER A 267 -3.10 -2.11 -8.54
C SER A 267 -4.09 -2.93 -7.72
N ILE A 268 -5.02 -2.24 -7.05
CA ILE A 268 -6.07 -2.90 -6.28
C ILE A 268 -7.21 -3.30 -7.21
N PRO A 269 -7.68 -4.56 -7.17
CA PRO A 269 -8.76 -5.06 -8.03
C PRO A 269 -10.10 -4.33 -7.81
N GLN A 270 -10.90 -4.20 -8.88
CA GLN A 270 -12.16 -3.43 -8.90
C GLN A 270 -13.23 -3.94 -7.92
N LYS A 271 -13.20 -5.22 -7.58
CA LYS A 271 -14.16 -5.83 -6.64
C LYS A 271 -13.89 -5.50 -5.18
N ILE A 272 -12.68 -5.08 -4.84
CA ILE A 272 -12.31 -4.69 -3.48
C ILE A 272 -13.05 -3.41 -3.10
N LYS A 273 -13.75 -3.44 -1.97
CA LYS A 273 -14.49 -2.30 -1.40
C LYS A 273 -13.85 -1.75 -0.14
N ILE A 274 -13.14 -2.58 0.56
CA ILE A 274 -12.50 -2.27 1.85
C ILE A 274 -11.05 -2.75 1.79
N ILE A 275 -10.12 -1.90 2.16
CA ILE A 275 -8.73 -2.27 2.41
C ILE A 275 -8.55 -2.25 3.92
N PRO A 276 -8.23 -3.38 4.56
CA PRO A 276 -8.11 -3.47 6.02
C PRO A 276 -6.87 -2.77 6.58
N ASN A 277 -6.80 -2.70 7.92
CA ASN A 277 -5.64 -2.15 8.62
C ASN A 277 -4.35 -2.86 8.22
N GLU A 278 -3.27 -2.09 8.08
CA GLU A 278 -1.90 -2.57 7.86
C GLU A 278 -1.75 -3.56 6.69
N CYS A 279 -2.72 -3.62 5.75
CA CYS A 279 -2.79 -4.65 4.70
C CYS A 279 -1.49 -4.76 3.90
N PHE A 280 -0.86 -3.62 3.57
CA PHE A 280 0.39 -3.53 2.82
C PHE A 280 1.48 -2.75 3.57
N ASN A 281 1.28 -2.46 4.84
CA ASN A 281 2.22 -1.66 5.62
C ASN A 281 3.62 -2.25 5.60
N GLY A 282 4.63 -1.40 5.38
CA GLY A 282 6.03 -1.80 5.36
C GLY A 282 6.45 -2.68 4.19
N CYS A 283 5.68 -2.67 3.08
CA CYS A 283 6.11 -3.27 1.82
C CYS A 283 7.12 -2.39 1.08
N GLY A 284 7.87 -2.96 0.14
CA GLY A 284 8.92 -2.26 -0.61
C GLY A 284 8.46 -1.65 -1.94
N PHE A 285 7.16 -1.41 -2.14
CA PHE A 285 6.64 -0.86 -3.40
C PHE A 285 7.27 0.49 -3.74
N ASP A 286 7.85 0.61 -4.92
CA ASP A 286 8.54 1.82 -5.40
C ASP A 286 7.99 2.37 -6.72
N GLY A 287 6.84 1.87 -7.14
CA GLY A 287 6.06 2.33 -8.29
C GLY A 287 4.81 3.11 -7.90
N THR A 288 3.78 3.06 -8.73
CA THR A 288 2.51 3.77 -8.52
C THR A 288 1.49 2.92 -7.76
N LEU A 289 0.61 3.59 -7.00
CA LEU A 289 -0.55 2.98 -6.36
C LEU A 289 -1.81 3.32 -7.16
N THR A 290 -2.54 2.29 -7.61
CA THR A 290 -3.82 2.45 -8.31
C THR A 290 -4.96 1.94 -7.44
N LEU A 291 -5.87 2.84 -7.05
CA LEU A 291 -7.04 2.57 -6.24
C LEU A 291 -8.31 2.69 -7.08
N PRO A 292 -9.19 1.66 -7.13
CA PRO A 292 -10.47 1.77 -7.83
C PRO A 292 -11.44 2.70 -7.10
N ASN A 293 -12.26 3.42 -7.86
CA ASN A 293 -13.26 4.36 -7.31
C ASN A 293 -14.32 3.71 -6.40
N GLY A 294 -14.46 2.40 -6.44
CA GLY A 294 -15.44 1.69 -5.61
C GLY A 294 -15.00 1.40 -4.18
N ILE A 295 -13.79 1.81 -3.78
CA ILE A 295 -13.32 1.66 -2.39
C ILE A 295 -14.06 2.67 -1.52
N THR A 296 -14.62 2.19 -0.41
CA THR A 296 -15.37 2.98 0.56
C THR A 296 -14.64 3.15 1.89
N SER A 297 -13.62 2.32 2.16
CA SER A 297 -12.84 2.37 3.39
C SER A 297 -11.40 1.89 3.15
N ILE A 298 -10.46 2.59 3.75
CA ILE A 298 -9.04 2.22 3.82
C ILE A 298 -8.65 2.27 5.30
N GLY A 299 -8.22 1.15 5.84
CA GLY A 299 -7.89 0.99 7.25
C GLY A 299 -6.60 1.72 7.67
N ASN A 300 -6.37 1.79 8.98
CA ASN A 300 -5.17 2.41 9.54
C ASN A 300 -3.90 1.79 8.95
N SER A 301 -2.92 2.62 8.62
CA SER A 301 -1.60 2.21 8.10
C SER A 301 -1.63 1.31 6.87
N ALA A 302 -2.75 1.24 6.13
CA ALA A 302 -2.93 0.25 5.06
C ALA A 302 -1.84 0.30 3.98
N PHE A 303 -1.30 1.46 3.69
CA PHE A 303 -0.21 1.73 2.73
C PHE A 303 0.94 2.52 3.38
N GLY A 304 1.04 2.51 4.71
CA GLY A 304 2.11 3.20 5.42
C GLY A 304 3.46 2.52 5.23
N ASP A 305 4.55 3.30 5.35
CA ASP A 305 5.92 2.80 5.22
C ASP A 305 6.20 1.99 3.94
N CYS A 306 5.51 2.35 2.87
CA CYS A 306 5.82 1.93 1.51
C CYS A 306 6.66 3.02 0.83
N HIS A 307 7.04 2.85 -0.41
CA HIS A 307 7.82 3.85 -1.16
C HIS A 307 7.10 4.23 -2.45
N PHE A 308 5.76 4.23 -2.43
CA PHE A 308 4.94 4.58 -3.59
C PHE A 308 5.29 5.96 -4.13
N LYS A 309 5.36 6.08 -5.46
CA LYS A 309 5.73 7.28 -6.20
C LYS A 309 4.60 7.72 -7.13
N GLY A 310 4.76 8.93 -7.70
CA GLY A 310 3.82 9.50 -8.64
C GLY A 310 2.59 10.09 -7.95
N GLU A 311 1.58 10.42 -8.74
CA GLU A 311 0.37 11.06 -8.26
C GLU A 311 -0.52 10.06 -7.49
N LEU A 312 -1.07 10.50 -6.36
CA LEU A 312 -2.04 9.74 -5.58
C LEU A 312 -3.46 10.16 -5.95
N SER A 313 -4.20 9.23 -6.58
CA SER A 313 -5.62 9.41 -6.87
C SER A 313 -6.47 8.70 -5.82
N LEU A 314 -7.19 9.45 -5.00
CA LEU A 314 -8.04 8.91 -3.94
C LEU A 314 -9.42 8.51 -4.48
N PRO A 315 -10.00 7.39 -4.00
CA PRO A 315 -11.36 6.98 -4.33
C PRO A 315 -12.39 8.05 -3.94
N LYS A 316 -13.28 8.39 -4.87
CA LYS A 316 -14.24 9.50 -4.71
C LYS A 316 -15.27 9.31 -3.59
N ASP A 317 -15.51 8.07 -3.17
CA ASP A 317 -16.52 7.71 -2.18
C ASP A 317 -15.97 7.61 -0.75
N LEU A 318 -14.68 7.89 -0.55
CA LEU A 318 -14.09 7.97 0.78
C LEU A 318 -14.70 9.12 1.57
N ARG A 319 -14.97 8.85 2.86
CA ARG A 319 -15.47 9.83 3.83
C ARG A 319 -14.46 10.13 4.92
N ILE A 320 -13.61 9.18 5.21
CA ILE A 320 -12.58 9.27 6.24
C ILE A 320 -11.27 8.77 5.63
N ILE A 321 -10.20 9.50 5.86
CA ILE A 321 -8.83 9.03 5.67
C ILE A 321 -8.31 8.70 7.05
N ASN A 322 -8.13 7.41 7.34
CA ASN A 322 -7.74 6.92 8.66
C ASN A 322 -6.28 7.25 9.03
N ASN A 323 -5.87 6.85 10.23
CA ASN A 323 -4.54 7.16 10.75
C ASN A 323 -3.46 6.43 9.94
N TYR A 324 -2.35 7.11 9.62
CA TYR A 324 -1.14 6.57 8.98
C TYR A 324 -1.37 5.92 7.61
N VAL A 325 -2.52 6.12 6.94
CA VAL A 325 -2.91 5.38 5.73
C VAL A 325 -1.84 5.46 4.65
N PHE A 326 -1.29 6.65 4.41
CA PHE A 326 -0.27 6.92 3.39
C PHE A 326 1.03 7.46 4.01
N TYR A 327 1.25 7.18 5.30
CA TYR A 327 2.43 7.61 6.04
C TYR A 327 3.71 7.16 5.34
N ASN A 328 4.71 8.07 5.29
CA ASN A 328 6.07 7.78 4.83
C ASN A 328 6.12 7.10 3.44
N ASN A 329 5.64 7.85 2.43
CA ASN A 329 5.71 7.49 1.02
C ASN A 329 6.39 8.60 0.21
N ASP A 330 6.63 8.35 -1.08
CA ASP A 330 7.24 9.29 -2.03
C ASP A 330 6.22 9.85 -3.04
N PHE A 331 4.93 9.93 -2.67
CA PHE A 331 3.91 10.52 -3.55
C PHE A 331 4.28 11.95 -3.96
N SER A 332 3.98 12.29 -5.21
CA SER A 332 4.32 13.59 -5.80
C SER A 332 3.13 14.17 -6.57
N GLY A 333 3.23 15.45 -6.93
CA GLY A 333 2.14 16.17 -7.59
C GLY A 333 1.11 16.71 -6.61
N GLU A 334 0.01 17.25 -7.15
CA GLU A 334 -1.07 17.83 -6.34
C GLU A 334 -1.96 16.74 -5.73
N LEU A 335 -2.20 16.83 -4.42
CA LEU A 335 -3.15 15.95 -3.74
C LEU A 335 -4.57 16.52 -3.85
N LYS A 336 -5.46 15.78 -4.52
CA LYS A 336 -6.88 16.12 -4.61
C LYS A 336 -7.69 15.29 -3.63
N LEU A 337 -8.27 15.95 -2.62
CA LEU A 337 -9.11 15.30 -1.63
C LEU A 337 -10.52 15.03 -2.19
N PRO A 338 -11.13 13.87 -1.91
CA PRO A 338 -12.52 13.60 -2.28
C PRO A 338 -13.49 14.58 -1.60
N LYS A 339 -14.54 14.97 -2.32
CA LYS A 339 -15.49 16.00 -1.86
C LYS A 339 -16.24 15.66 -0.55
N ASN A 340 -16.35 14.36 -0.23
CA ASN A 340 -17.12 13.89 0.92
C ASN A 340 -16.25 13.59 2.15
N ILE A 341 -14.97 13.95 2.13
CA ILE A 341 -14.08 13.74 3.28
C ILE A 341 -14.53 14.64 4.43
N SER A 342 -14.75 14.04 5.59
CA SER A 342 -15.09 14.73 6.84
C SER A 342 -13.94 14.72 7.86
N VAL A 343 -13.07 13.72 7.82
CA VAL A 343 -11.96 13.56 8.76
C VAL A 343 -10.71 13.08 8.03
N ILE A 344 -9.58 13.69 8.35
CA ILE A 344 -8.24 13.19 8.02
C ILE A 344 -7.56 12.82 9.33
N GLY A 345 -7.16 11.56 9.44
CA GLY A 345 -6.60 10.98 10.66
C GLY A 345 -5.16 11.38 10.95
N GLU A 346 -4.65 10.89 12.09
CA GLU A 346 -3.29 11.12 12.56
C GLU A 346 -2.27 10.64 11.53
N LYS A 347 -1.29 11.50 11.21
CA LYS A 347 -0.15 11.22 10.29
C LYS A 347 -0.56 10.58 8.97
N ALA A 348 -1.79 10.82 8.51
CA ALA A 348 -2.35 10.15 7.32
C ALA A 348 -1.50 10.32 6.06
N PHE A 349 -0.85 11.46 5.88
CA PHE A 349 0.05 11.79 4.77
C PHE A 349 1.44 12.25 5.24
N ALA A 350 1.78 12.11 6.51
CA ALA A 350 3.07 12.58 6.99
C ALA A 350 4.24 11.95 6.23
N TYR A 351 5.33 12.73 6.05
CA TYR A 351 6.54 12.33 5.33
C TYR A 351 6.37 12.04 3.83
N ASN A 352 5.34 12.62 3.19
CA ASN A 352 5.23 12.66 1.74
C ASN A 352 5.87 13.95 1.21
N TRP A 353 7.17 13.98 1.15
CA TRP A 353 7.97 15.20 0.93
C TRP A 353 7.75 15.86 -0.41
N ARG A 354 7.23 15.11 -1.40
CA ARG A 354 7.07 15.53 -2.78
C ARG A 354 5.63 15.92 -3.15
N LEU A 355 4.68 15.83 -2.21
CA LEU A 355 3.36 16.43 -2.41
C LEU A 355 3.53 17.94 -2.54
N MET A 356 2.99 18.51 -3.62
CA MET A 356 3.22 19.91 -3.97
C MET A 356 1.91 20.65 -4.26
N GLY A 357 2.05 21.96 -4.54
CA GLY A 357 0.93 22.82 -4.88
C GLY A 357 0.08 23.21 -3.67
N THR A 358 -1.10 23.73 -3.96
CA THR A 358 -2.05 24.17 -2.92
C THR A 358 -3.01 23.05 -2.58
N LEU A 359 -3.04 22.66 -1.31
CA LEU A 359 -4.00 21.69 -0.80
C LEU A 359 -5.31 22.39 -0.43
N GLU A 360 -6.35 22.14 -1.23
CA GLU A 360 -7.70 22.63 -0.95
C GLU A 360 -8.49 21.54 -0.22
N PHE A 361 -8.97 21.88 0.97
CA PHE A 361 -9.83 21.00 1.76
C PHE A 361 -11.28 21.16 1.34
N PRO A 362 -12.02 20.04 1.12
CA PRO A 362 -13.40 20.10 0.67
C PRO A 362 -14.33 20.67 1.74
N GLU A 363 -15.42 21.29 1.27
CA GLU A 363 -16.53 21.64 2.17
C GLU A 363 -17.08 20.37 2.83
N GLY A 364 -17.28 20.42 4.13
CA GLY A 364 -17.68 19.27 4.96
C GLY A 364 -16.56 18.60 5.73
N ILE A 365 -15.29 18.98 5.53
CA ILE A 365 -14.24 18.54 6.43
C ILE A 365 -14.40 19.21 7.80
N GLN A 366 -14.34 18.41 8.86
CA GLN A 366 -14.50 18.85 10.23
C GLN A 366 -13.21 18.80 11.02
N SER A 367 -12.35 17.81 10.74
CA SER A 367 -11.16 17.59 11.56
C SER A 367 -9.96 17.13 10.74
N ILE A 368 -8.79 17.71 11.07
CA ILE A 368 -7.47 17.30 10.59
C ILE A 368 -6.67 16.84 11.80
N GLY A 369 -6.20 15.59 11.77
CA GLY A 369 -5.53 14.92 12.88
C GLY A 369 -4.09 15.40 13.11
N ALA A 370 -3.53 14.99 14.24
CA ALA A 370 -2.15 15.25 14.62
C ALA A 370 -1.17 14.78 13.56
N GLY A 371 -0.22 15.62 13.16
CA GLY A 371 0.79 15.28 12.16
C GLY A 371 0.26 14.89 10.77
N ALA A 372 -1.03 15.12 10.46
CA ALA A 372 -1.67 14.61 9.25
C ALA A 372 -0.88 14.86 7.96
N PHE A 373 -0.22 15.99 7.85
CA PHE A 373 0.65 16.39 6.74
C PHE A 373 2.07 16.76 7.21
N ALA A 374 2.48 16.30 8.40
CA ALA A 374 3.80 16.63 8.91
C ALA A 374 4.89 16.27 7.89
N HIS A 375 5.85 17.18 7.71
CA HIS A 375 6.97 17.04 6.77
C HIS A 375 6.59 16.88 5.28
N CYS A 376 5.39 17.31 4.86
CA CYS A 376 5.06 17.51 3.45
C CYS A 376 5.71 18.82 2.94
N ARG A 377 7.03 18.79 2.73
CA ARG A 377 7.89 19.97 2.57
C ARG A 377 7.65 20.78 1.31
N SER A 378 7.06 20.16 0.29
CA SER A 378 6.81 20.80 -1.01
C SER A 378 5.39 21.35 -1.18
N LEU A 379 4.51 21.24 -0.16
CA LEU A 379 3.22 21.92 -0.16
C LEU A 379 3.44 23.44 -0.15
N GLU A 380 2.72 24.15 -1.03
CA GLU A 380 2.87 25.59 -1.25
C GLU A 380 1.77 26.42 -0.60
N GLY A 381 0.56 25.85 -0.49
CA GLY A 381 -0.57 26.56 0.08
C GLY A 381 -1.61 25.66 0.72
N LEU A 382 -2.46 26.27 1.55
CA LEU A 382 -3.59 25.60 2.19
C LEU A 382 -4.85 26.46 2.01
N ILE A 383 -5.98 25.81 1.66
CA ILE A 383 -7.28 26.47 1.62
C ILE A 383 -8.22 25.67 2.53
N PHE A 384 -8.62 26.30 3.63
CA PHE A 384 -9.54 25.70 4.60
C PHE A 384 -10.98 26.18 4.37
N PRO A 385 -11.97 25.28 4.35
CA PRO A 385 -13.38 25.63 4.22
C PRO A 385 -13.97 26.15 5.54
N GLU A 386 -15.19 26.68 5.46
CA GLU A 386 -15.95 27.13 6.63
C GLU A 386 -16.27 26.00 7.61
N SER A 387 -16.43 24.77 7.10
CA SER A 387 -16.81 23.60 7.91
C SER A 387 -15.72 23.07 8.84
N LEU A 388 -14.48 23.56 8.72
CA LEU A 388 -13.37 23.06 9.54
C LEU A 388 -13.49 23.50 10.98
N GLU A 389 -13.61 22.55 11.89
CA GLU A 389 -13.75 22.79 13.33
C GLU A 389 -12.43 22.65 14.08
N ASN A 390 -11.58 21.70 13.69
CA ASN A 390 -10.41 21.33 14.46
C ASN A 390 -9.18 21.02 13.60
N ILE A 391 -8.03 21.57 13.99
CA ILE A 391 -6.69 21.12 13.58
C ILE A 391 -5.99 20.63 14.86
N ARG A 392 -5.91 19.31 15.05
CA ARG A 392 -5.46 18.70 16.30
C ARG A 392 -3.94 18.52 16.35
N TRP A 393 -3.42 18.54 17.55
CA TRP A 393 -2.11 18.04 17.92
C TRP A 393 -2.30 17.18 19.17
N GLU A 394 -1.90 15.92 19.12
CA GLU A 394 -1.89 15.08 20.30
C GLU A 394 -0.45 14.92 20.79
N SER A 395 -0.19 15.35 22.00
CA SER A 395 1.10 15.21 22.65
C SER A 395 1.24 13.84 23.28
N SER A 396 1.18 12.79 22.49
CA SER A 396 1.52 11.46 22.99
C SER A 396 2.82 10.98 22.36
N TRP A 397 3.94 11.25 23.04
CA TRP A 397 5.21 10.55 22.85
C TRP A 397 5.93 10.69 21.50
N SER A 398 5.45 11.50 20.53
CA SER A 398 6.13 11.71 19.25
C SER A 398 6.49 13.18 19.05
N GLU A 399 7.70 13.43 18.55
CA GLU A 399 8.22 14.77 18.21
C GLU A 399 7.42 15.46 17.09
N ASP A 400 6.61 14.72 16.31
CA ASP A 400 5.86 15.19 15.15
C ASP A 400 4.36 15.26 15.45
N GLY A 401 3.95 16.18 16.31
CA GLY A 401 2.53 16.34 16.72
C GLY A 401 1.73 17.32 15.88
N GLY A 402 2.36 18.29 15.24
CA GLY A 402 1.66 19.35 14.50
C GLY A 402 1.15 18.92 13.14
N ALA A 403 -0.13 19.19 12.84
CA ALA A 403 -0.78 18.73 11.59
C ALA A 403 -0.01 19.12 10.32
N PHE A 404 0.64 20.29 10.30
CA PHE A 404 1.47 20.81 9.21
C PHE A 404 2.91 21.08 9.66
N GLN A 405 3.36 20.43 10.72
CA GLN A 405 4.73 20.59 11.21
C GLN A 405 5.75 20.25 10.12
N GLY A 406 6.75 21.13 9.95
CA GLY A 406 7.81 20.91 8.97
C GLY A 406 7.40 21.07 7.50
N CYS A 407 6.24 21.65 7.22
CA CYS A 407 5.80 22.02 5.88
C CYS A 407 6.42 23.36 5.47
N TYR A 408 7.73 23.36 5.23
CA TYR A 408 8.52 24.58 4.99
C TYR A 408 8.17 25.32 3.70
N GLY A 409 7.52 24.65 2.73
CA GLY A 409 7.15 25.22 1.43
C GLY A 409 5.91 26.11 1.49
N ILE A 410 5.10 26.02 2.57
CA ILE A 410 3.85 26.77 2.68
C ILE A 410 4.14 28.27 2.72
N ASN A 411 3.56 28.98 1.75
CA ASN A 411 3.67 30.44 1.60
C ASN A 411 2.31 31.13 1.42
N SER A 412 1.21 30.39 1.51
CA SER A 412 -0.17 30.88 1.39
C SER A 412 -1.11 30.07 2.24
N ILE A 413 -1.95 30.71 3.06
CA ILE A 413 -3.05 30.07 3.77
C ILE A 413 -4.29 30.95 3.65
N VAL A 414 -5.37 30.34 3.20
CA VAL A 414 -6.70 30.96 3.11
C VAL A 414 -7.68 30.21 3.99
N CYS A 415 -8.37 30.91 4.87
CA CYS A 415 -9.47 30.37 5.68
C CYS A 415 -10.79 31.01 5.20
N LYS A 416 -11.78 30.17 4.82
CA LYS A 416 -13.08 30.64 4.35
C LYS A 416 -14.11 30.83 5.49
N GLY A 417 -13.82 30.30 6.69
CA GLY A 417 -14.74 30.33 7.83
C GLY A 417 -14.74 31.68 8.57
N ASP A 418 -15.92 32.16 8.92
CA ASP A 418 -16.08 33.33 9.79
C ASP A 418 -15.63 33.08 11.24
N LEU A 419 -15.60 31.81 11.66
CA LEU A 419 -15.06 31.40 12.94
C LEU A 419 -13.75 30.63 12.72
N PRO A 420 -12.65 31.00 13.42
CA PRO A 420 -11.42 30.25 13.35
C PRO A 420 -11.59 28.83 13.90
N ALA A 421 -11.16 27.82 13.14
CA ALA A 421 -11.07 26.46 13.65
C ALA A 421 -10.19 26.41 14.90
N TYR A 422 -10.50 25.52 15.84
CA TYR A 422 -9.62 25.26 16.97
C TYR A 422 -8.28 24.70 16.47
N VAL A 423 -7.19 25.40 16.74
CA VAL A 423 -5.83 25.00 16.39
C VAL A 423 -5.04 24.77 17.64
N GLN A 424 -4.54 23.55 17.79
CA GLN A 424 -3.65 23.23 18.89
C GLN A 424 -2.24 23.81 18.65
N THR A 425 -1.57 24.26 19.72
CA THR A 425 -0.22 24.81 19.66
C THR A 425 0.73 23.85 18.93
N GLY A 426 1.53 24.37 17.99
CA GLY A 426 2.48 23.56 17.20
C GLY A 426 1.93 23.03 15.87
N ALA A 427 0.64 23.17 15.59
CA ALA A 427 0.04 22.68 14.33
C ALA A 427 0.76 23.17 13.06
N PHE A 428 1.29 24.40 13.09
CA PHE A 428 2.04 25.04 12.01
C PHE A 428 3.53 25.26 12.37
N GLU A 429 4.12 24.40 13.17
CA GLU A 429 5.54 24.51 13.52
C GLU A 429 6.42 24.33 12.29
N GLY A 430 7.37 25.24 12.08
CA GLY A 430 8.24 25.26 10.88
C GLY A 430 7.63 25.92 9.65
N VAL A 431 6.32 26.27 9.64
CA VAL A 431 5.74 27.12 8.61
C VAL A 431 6.20 28.57 8.82
N ALA A 432 6.65 29.20 7.74
CA ALA A 432 7.23 30.56 7.78
C ALA A 432 6.14 31.65 7.96
N LYS A 433 5.40 31.62 9.06
CA LYS A 433 4.22 32.46 9.39
C LYS A 433 4.46 33.98 9.25
N ASP A 434 5.72 34.40 9.30
CA ASP A 434 6.12 35.78 9.18
C ASP A 434 6.25 36.29 7.73
N ASN A 435 6.35 35.36 6.78
CA ASN A 435 6.72 35.67 5.40
C ASN A 435 5.52 35.94 4.45
N PHE A 436 4.32 35.51 4.86
CA PHE A 436 3.12 35.70 4.06
C PHE A 436 1.93 36.17 4.91
N THR A 437 0.84 36.51 4.28
CA THR A 437 -0.40 36.96 4.92
C THR A 437 -1.36 35.79 5.05
N LEU A 438 -1.88 35.57 6.26
CA LEU A 438 -3.04 34.70 6.47
C LEU A 438 -4.29 35.43 5.97
N GLU A 439 -4.95 34.87 4.98
CA GLU A 439 -6.15 35.44 4.39
C GLU A 439 -7.41 34.84 5.03
N VAL A 440 -8.31 35.69 5.51
CA VAL A 440 -9.53 35.31 6.23
C VAL A 440 -10.70 36.18 5.78
N PRO A 441 -11.98 35.82 6.04
CA PRO A 441 -13.09 36.75 5.79
C PRO A 441 -12.89 38.08 6.49
N GLU A 442 -13.26 39.18 5.85
CA GLU A 442 -13.09 40.54 6.41
C GLU A 442 -13.78 40.68 7.77
N SER A 443 -14.98 40.08 7.94
CA SER A 443 -15.73 40.01 9.20
C SER A 443 -15.01 39.24 10.31
N ALA A 444 -14.07 38.35 9.98
CA ALA A 444 -13.43 37.40 10.87
C ALA A 444 -12.02 37.82 11.34
N ILE A 445 -11.44 38.90 10.79
CA ILE A 445 -10.06 39.32 11.07
C ILE A 445 -9.77 39.38 12.56
N SER A 446 -10.66 40.05 13.34
CA SER A 446 -10.48 40.18 14.77
C SER A 446 -10.55 38.86 15.52
N GLN A 447 -11.37 37.92 15.07
CA GLN A 447 -11.48 36.58 15.66
C GLN A 447 -10.19 35.78 15.43
N TYR A 448 -9.63 35.78 14.21
CA TYR A 448 -8.37 35.10 13.89
C TYR A 448 -7.17 35.74 14.62
N GLN A 449 -7.15 37.07 14.79
CA GLN A 449 -6.13 37.77 15.58
C GLN A 449 -6.15 37.39 17.06
N ALA A 450 -7.30 36.99 17.59
CA ALA A 450 -7.47 36.60 18.99
C ALA A 450 -7.35 35.09 19.22
N ALA A 451 -7.51 34.25 18.15
CA ALA A 451 -7.58 32.81 18.27
C ALA A 451 -6.19 32.17 18.45
N PRO A 452 -6.00 31.28 19.47
CA PRO A 452 -4.75 30.55 19.66
C PRO A 452 -4.32 29.78 18.42
N GLY A 453 -3.02 29.83 18.10
CA GLY A 453 -2.43 29.18 16.91
C GLY A 453 -2.57 30.00 15.63
N TRP A 454 -3.67 30.74 15.45
CA TRP A 454 -3.85 31.68 14.35
C TRP A 454 -3.19 33.03 14.62
N CYS A 455 -3.24 33.53 15.88
CA CYS A 455 -2.60 34.78 16.28
C CYS A 455 -1.06 34.76 16.14
N ASP A 456 -0.45 33.60 15.88
CA ASP A 456 0.97 33.48 15.59
C ASP A 456 1.35 34.04 14.19
N PHE A 457 0.38 34.23 13.30
CA PHE A 457 0.61 34.85 11.98
C PHE A 457 0.69 36.35 12.13
N LYS A 458 1.82 36.96 11.79
CA LYS A 458 2.03 38.41 12.00
C LYS A 458 1.14 39.29 11.10
N ARG A 459 0.70 38.77 9.97
CA ARG A 459 -0.15 39.49 9.02
C ARG A 459 -1.42 38.68 8.79
N ILE A 460 -2.56 39.23 9.17
CA ILE A 460 -3.89 38.67 8.93
C ILE A 460 -4.69 39.75 8.21
N ALA A 461 -5.20 39.46 7.03
CA ALA A 461 -5.94 40.39 6.20
C ALA A 461 -7.16 39.75 5.56
N ALA A 462 -8.03 40.56 4.97
CA ALA A 462 -9.18 40.10 4.26
C ALA A 462 -8.79 39.25 3.04
N HIS A 463 -9.43 38.10 2.92
CA HIS A 463 -9.36 37.29 1.69
C HIS A 463 -10.26 37.91 0.62
N HIS A 464 -9.68 38.14 -0.55
CA HIS A 464 -10.44 38.56 -1.71
C HIS A 464 -10.26 37.54 -2.82
N GLU A 465 -11.37 36.96 -3.27
CA GLU A 465 -11.31 36.00 -4.36
C GLU A 465 -11.09 36.71 -5.70
N LEU A 466 -9.81 36.82 -6.08
CA LEU A 466 -9.41 37.19 -7.43
C LEU A 466 -8.20 36.35 -7.81
N VAL A 467 -8.39 35.35 -8.65
CA VAL A 467 -7.35 34.42 -9.06
C VAL A 467 -7.35 34.26 -10.58
N CYS A 468 -6.18 34.33 -11.18
CA CYS A 468 -5.94 34.02 -12.59
C CYS A 468 -5.28 32.62 -12.70
N ARG A 469 -5.84 31.74 -13.48
CA ARG A 469 -5.24 30.42 -13.75
C ARG A 469 -5.12 30.14 -15.25
N PRO A 470 -3.95 29.71 -15.74
CA PRO A 470 -2.67 29.66 -15.03
C PRO A 470 -2.17 31.06 -14.68
N SER A 471 -1.42 31.16 -13.58
CA SER A 471 -0.79 32.43 -13.12
C SER A 471 0.52 32.75 -13.82
N VAL A 472 0.99 31.86 -14.70
CA VAL A 472 2.19 32.02 -15.51
C VAL A 472 1.87 31.71 -16.97
N ALA A 473 2.35 32.56 -17.89
CA ALA A 473 2.24 32.35 -19.32
C ALA A 473 3.62 32.51 -19.99
N CYS A 474 3.95 31.58 -20.89
CA CYS A 474 5.21 31.60 -21.61
C CYS A 474 4.95 31.53 -23.12
N ALA A 475 5.75 32.26 -23.90
CA ALA A 475 5.70 32.26 -25.36
C ALA A 475 7.09 32.28 -25.98
N LEU A 476 7.20 31.77 -27.20
CA LEU A 476 8.35 31.98 -28.08
C LEU A 476 8.22 33.31 -28.86
N SER A 477 9.13 33.57 -29.80
CA SER A 477 9.18 34.79 -30.56
C SER A 477 7.93 35.10 -31.41
N THR A 478 7.14 34.10 -31.78
CA THR A 478 5.90 34.26 -32.54
C THR A 478 4.72 34.69 -31.66
N GLU A 479 3.66 35.26 -32.29
CA GLU A 479 2.42 35.55 -31.57
C GLU A 479 1.87 34.27 -30.94
N HIS A 480 1.54 34.36 -29.67
CA HIS A 480 0.98 33.24 -28.89
C HIS A 480 -0.32 33.66 -28.19
N LYS A 481 -1.32 32.75 -28.19
CA LYS A 481 -2.59 32.95 -27.48
C LYS A 481 -2.78 31.88 -26.43
N GLN A 482 -2.97 32.31 -25.20
CA GLN A 482 -3.21 31.42 -24.07
C GLN A 482 -4.57 31.75 -23.41
N LYS A 483 -5.33 30.71 -23.11
CA LYS A 483 -6.55 30.87 -22.34
C LYS A 483 -6.22 30.93 -20.85
N LEU A 484 -6.80 31.92 -20.18
CA LEU A 484 -6.77 32.09 -18.73
C LEU A 484 -8.20 32.05 -18.20
N VAL A 485 -8.36 31.61 -16.98
CA VAL A 485 -9.63 31.67 -16.25
C VAL A 485 -9.45 32.61 -15.08
N ILE A 486 -10.21 33.69 -15.06
CA ILE A 486 -10.28 34.59 -13.91
C ILE A 486 -11.46 34.14 -13.04
N ASN A 487 -11.18 33.82 -11.78
CA ASN A 487 -12.18 33.65 -10.73
C ASN A 487 -12.13 34.87 -9.83
N ALA A 488 -13.27 35.55 -9.65
CA ALA A 488 -13.38 36.74 -8.84
C ALA A 488 -14.66 36.71 -8.02
N GLU A 489 -14.68 37.34 -6.85
CA GLU A 489 -15.87 37.49 -6.02
C GLU A 489 -16.89 38.48 -6.62
N GLY A 490 -16.44 39.37 -7.49
CA GLY A 490 -17.26 40.41 -8.11
C GLY A 490 -16.74 40.86 -9.47
N GLU A 491 -16.98 42.13 -9.83
CA GLU A 491 -16.46 42.73 -11.05
C GLU A 491 -14.95 42.94 -10.98
N TRP A 492 -14.26 42.58 -12.03
CA TRP A 492 -12.83 42.72 -12.16
C TRP A 492 -12.46 43.41 -13.47
N GLU A 493 -11.24 43.98 -13.55
CA GLU A 493 -10.67 44.58 -14.72
C GLU A 493 -9.15 44.33 -14.81
N VAL A 494 -8.58 44.49 -16.00
CA VAL A 494 -7.12 44.54 -16.20
C VAL A 494 -6.62 45.88 -15.71
N ALA A 495 -5.88 45.86 -14.59
CA ALA A 495 -5.31 47.09 -14.01
C ALA A 495 -4.05 47.57 -14.76
N SER A 496 -3.19 46.61 -15.14
CA SER A 496 -2.00 46.90 -15.97
C SER A 496 -1.56 45.67 -16.74
N LYS A 497 -0.85 45.90 -17.83
CA LYS A 497 -0.25 44.85 -18.64
C LYS A 497 0.92 45.40 -19.45
N PRO A 498 1.86 44.57 -19.90
CA PRO A 498 2.88 44.98 -20.85
C PRO A 498 2.25 45.40 -22.20
N ASP A 499 2.85 46.37 -22.93
CA ASP A 499 2.37 46.83 -24.24
C ASP A 499 2.34 45.73 -25.29
N TRP A 500 3.12 44.69 -25.08
CA TRP A 500 3.21 43.51 -25.94
C TRP A 500 2.22 42.39 -25.55
N CYS A 501 1.35 42.64 -24.57
CA CYS A 501 0.27 41.74 -24.16
C CYS A 501 -1.10 42.37 -24.42
N GLU A 502 -2.05 41.56 -24.87
CA GLU A 502 -3.48 41.92 -24.96
C GLU A 502 -4.31 40.89 -24.21
N VAL A 503 -5.32 41.35 -23.47
CA VAL A 503 -6.26 40.51 -22.70
C VAL A 503 -7.66 40.79 -23.19
N SER A 504 -8.39 39.77 -23.59
CA SER A 504 -9.77 39.92 -24.08
C SER A 504 -10.66 38.80 -23.51
N PRO A 505 -11.78 39.17 -22.85
CA PRO A 505 -12.17 40.52 -22.41
C PRO A 505 -11.20 41.11 -21.37
N ALA A 506 -11.09 42.44 -21.32
CA ALA A 506 -10.26 43.15 -20.34
C ALA A 506 -10.97 43.42 -18.99
N SER A 507 -12.20 43.00 -18.85
CA SER A 507 -12.98 43.05 -17.61
C SER A 507 -14.04 41.97 -17.64
N GLY A 508 -14.56 41.60 -16.45
CA GLY A 508 -15.60 40.60 -16.32
C GLY A 508 -16.24 40.64 -14.96
N ASN A 509 -17.07 39.64 -14.69
CA ASN A 509 -17.71 39.46 -13.40
C ASN A 509 -17.65 37.97 -13.02
N LYS A 510 -17.28 37.68 -11.80
CA LYS A 510 -17.13 36.32 -11.28
C LYS A 510 -16.18 35.47 -12.15
N LYS A 511 -16.55 34.24 -12.45
CA LYS A 511 -15.73 33.35 -13.28
C LYS A 511 -15.83 33.75 -14.77
N THR A 512 -14.69 34.14 -15.37
CA THR A 512 -14.63 34.57 -16.76
C THR A 512 -13.41 33.93 -17.45
N GLU A 513 -13.63 33.32 -18.61
CA GLU A 513 -12.52 32.88 -19.49
C GLU A 513 -12.02 34.08 -20.30
N VAL A 514 -10.72 34.33 -20.29
CA VAL A 514 -10.08 35.38 -21.07
C VAL A 514 -8.99 34.81 -21.98
N THR A 515 -8.71 35.49 -23.08
CA THR A 515 -7.59 35.16 -23.97
C THR A 515 -6.48 36.17 -23.75
N LEU A 516 -5.31 35.71 -23.29
CA LEU A 516 -4.08 36.46 -23.28
C LEU A 516 -3.38 36.27 -24.63
N THR A 517 -3.20 37.34 -25.38
CA THR A 517 -2.41 37.36 -26.63
C THR A 517 -1.07 37.98 -26.34
N ILE A 518 0.00 37.25 -26.55
CA ILE A 518 1.39 37.71 -26.46
C ILE A 518 1.87 38.03 -27.88
N LYS A 519 2.12 39.28 -28.18
CA LYS A 519 2.52 39.73 -29.52
C LYS A 519 3.91 39.20 -29.88
N GLY A 520 4.11 38.86 -31.15
CA GLY A 520 5.38 38.41 -31.64
C GLY A 520 6.52 39.42 -31.40
N MET A 521 7.73 38.95 -31.31
CA MET A 521 8.95 39.75 -31.19
C MET A 521 9.97 39.35 -32.27
N ALA A 522 11.00 40.15 -32.47
CA ALA A 522 12.04 39.83 -33.44
C ALA A 522 12.75 38.51 -33.04
N LYS A 523 13.03 37.68 -34.04
CA LYS A 523 13.80 36.45 -33.87
C LYS A 523 15.19 36.80 -33.29
N ASN A 524 15.63 36.07 -32.28
CA ASN A 524 16.89 36.31 -31.56
C ASN A 524 16.95 37.65 -30.79
N ALA A 525 15.81 38.27 -30.49
CA ALA A 525 15.77 39.38 -29.54
C ALA A 525 15.97 38.84 -28.09
N ASP A 526 16.38 39.72 -27.19
CA ASP A 526 16.48 39.37 -25.77
C ASP A 526 15.12 38.98 -25.25
N SER A 527 15.10 37.99 -24.33
CA SER A 527 13.87 37.58 -23.64
C SER A 527 13.28 38.74 -22.85
N ARG A 528 11.96 38.78 -22.77
CA ARG A 528 11.25 39.79 -22.00
C ARG A 528 10.27 39.17 -21.03
N ASP A 529 10.22 39.78 -19.86
CA ASP A 529 9.31 39.38 -18.77
C ASP A 529 8.39 40.56 -18.45
N GLY A 530 7.19 40.22 -17.99
CA GLY A 530 6.20 41.20 -17.58
C GLY A 530 5.12 40.59 -16.74
N LYS A 531 4.19 41.42 -16.29
CA LYS A 531 3.06 41.00 -15.51
C LYS A 531 1.77 41.56 -16.06
N VAL A 532 0.75 40.75 -16.19
CA VAL A 532 -0.63 41.19 -16.36
C VAL A 532 -1.27 41.25 -14.98
N VAL A 533 -1.74 42.40 -14.56
CA VAL A 533 -2.33 42.64 -13.25
C VAL A 533 -3.85 42.77 -13.40
N PHE A 534 -4.58 41.93 -12.74
CA PHE A 534 -6.04 42.01 -12.61
C PHE A 534 -6.39 42.69 -11.29
N ARG A 535 -7.51 43.44 -11.25
CA ARG A 535 -7.99 44.13 -10.05
C ARG A 535 -9.49 43.93 -9.87
N LEU A 536 -9.95 43.77 -8.62
CA LEU A 536 -11.37 43.92 -8.28
C LEU A 536 -11.76 45.40 -8.36
N LYS A 537 -12.89 45.75 -9.04
CA LYS A 537 -13.24 47.13 -9.27
C LYS A 537 -13.53 47.96 -8.02
N ASP A 538 -14.15 47.32 -7.04
CA ASP A 538 -14.62 47.97 -5.81
C ASP A 538 -13.67 47.80 -4.62
N LYS A 539 -12.52 47.16 -4.83
CA LYS A 539 -11.54 46.86 -3.79
C LYS A 539 -10.12 47.09 -4.28
N ASP A 540 -9.26 47.52 -3.39
CA ASP A 540 -7.82 47.67 -3.68
C ASP A 540 -7.12 46.30 -3.55
N TYR A 541 -7.61 45.31 -4.35
CA TYR A 541 -7.05 43.97 -4.39
C TYR A 541 -6.70 43.58 -5.81
N THR A 542 -5.48 43.10 -5.99
CA THR A 542 -4.93 42.72 -7.30
C THR A 542 -4.36 41.31 -7.31
N HIS A 543 -4.42 40.67 -8.46
CA HIS A 543 -3.76 39.39 -8.73
C HIS A 543 -2.90 39.50 -9.99
N GLU A 544 -1.70 38.90 -9.96
CA GLU A 544 -0.72 38.99 -11.04
C GLU A 544 -0.64 37.66 -11.82
N CYS A 545 -0.55 37.79 -13.16
CA CYS A 545 -0.14 36.71 -14.05
C CYS A 545 1.21 37.05 -14.64
N SER A 546 2.24 36.28 -14.33
CA SER A 546 3.59 36.48 -14.91
C SER A 546 3.62 36.03 -16.36
N VAL A 547 4.25 36.80 -17.22
CA VAL A 547 4.37 36.51 -18.66
C VAL A 547 5.83 36.61 -19.09
N SER A 548 6.34 35.52 -19.67
CA SER A 548 7.71 35.44 -20.20
C SER A 548 7.68 35.16 -21.70
N GLN A 549 8.51 35.84 -22.46
CA GLN A 549 8.66 35.58 -23.89
C GLN A 549 10.14 35.48 -24.29
N TYR A 550 10.47 34.43 -25.02
CA TYR A 550 11.83 34.07 -25.40
C TYR A 550 12.06 34.31 -26.88
N GLY A 551 13.15 35.00 -27.23
CA GLY A 551 13.46 35.38 -28.61
C GLY A 551 14.13 34.30 -29.47
N TYR A 552 14.49 33.14 -28.88
CA TYR A 552 15.10 32.01 -29.57
C TYR A 552 14.15 30.83 -29.67
N GLU A 553 14.33 30.02 -30.69
CA GLU A 553 13.59 28.80 -30.89
C GLU A 553 14.35 27.66 -30.18
N TYR A 554 13.71 27.03 -29.20
CA TYR A 554 14.17 25.75 -28.66
C TYR A 554 13.74 24.61 -29.60
N GLY A 555 14.48 23.50 -29.60
CA GLY A 555 14.01 22.28 -30.24
C GLY A 555 12.68 21.81 -29.61
N GLU A 556 11.88 21.06 -30.36
CA GLU A 556 10.55 20.59 -29.89
C GLU A 556 10.59 19.90 -28.51
N ASP A 557 11.65 19.14 -28.22
CA ASP A 557 11.82 18.45 -26.95
C ASP A 557 12.11 19.42 -25.78
N GLU A 558 12.85 20.48 -26.01
CA GLU A 558 13.14 21.50 -24.98
C GLU A 558 11.89 22.35 -24.68
N TRP A 559 11.08 22.63 -25.70
CA TRP A 559 9.81 23.33 -25.53
C TRP A 559 8.79 22.56 -24.72
N ILE A 560 8.68 21.24 -24.95
CA ILE A 560 7.82 20.35 -24.16
C ILE A 560 8.24 20.33 -22.68
N THR A 561 9.55 20.38 -22.41
CA THR A 561 10.10 20.44 -21.04
C THR A 561 9.74 21.75 -20.35
N LEU A 562 9.87 22.91 -21.06
CA LEU A 562 9.46 24.20 -20.54
C LEU A 562 7.94 24.28 -20.27
N GLN A 563 7.10 23.79 -21.18
CA GLN A 563 5.65 23.75 -20.99
C GLN A 563 5.24 22.84 -19.81
N LYS A 564 5.98 21.76 -19.58
CA LYS A 564 5.75 20.92 -18.40
C LYS A 564 6.16 21.62 -17.11
N ALA A 565 7.24 22.36 -17.12
CA ALA A 565 7.71 23.14 -15.96
C ALA A 565 6.76 24.31 -15.61
N THR A 566 6.03 24.84 -16.59
CA THR A 566 5.06 25.96 -16.38
C THR A 566 3.63 25.48 -16.11
N LYS A 567 3.36 24.17 -16.22
CA LYS A 567 2.09 23.54 -15.87
C LYS A 567 2.12 22.87 -14.50
N GLY A 568 3.27 22.89 -13.81
CA GLY A 568 3.47 22.40 -12.44
C GLY A 568 3.16 23.46 -11.40
#